data_f27cf21143af2bb127abb3ab8b2e8b0e
#
_entry.id   f27cf21143af2bb127abb3ab8b2e8b0e
#
_cell.length_a   1.000
_cell.length_b   1.000
_cell.length_c   1.000
_cell.angle_alpha   90.00
_cell.angle_beta   90.00
_cell.angle_gamma   90.00
#
_symmetry.space_group_name_H-M   'P 1'
#
loop_
_entity.id
_entity.type
_entity.pdbx_description
1 polymer ?
#
loop_
_entity_poly.entity_id
_entity_poly.type
_entity_poly.pdbx_seq_one_letter_code
_entity_poly.pdbx_strand_id
1 'polypeptide(L)'
;MTPTLHTERLTLRPYLRDDFDTYAAFMASDRAVHMDGPLSRDKAWAWFTNDVATWALYGFGTLAIEMDGKLAGGAGLVHPPHFPEPECGWFIYDGFTGLGLAAEAGRAIIDYSFATTELDTVVSY
;
A
#
# COMPACT_ATOMS: atom_id res chain seq x y z
N MET A 1 -10.38 1.90 12.54
CA MET A 1 -10.87 2.63 11.35
C MET A 1 -9.71 2.98 10.43
N THR A 2 -9.88 2.80 9.14
CA THR A 2 -8.82 3.10 8.18
C THR A 2 -8.78 4.61 7.90
N PRO A 3 -7.62 5.25 8.01
CA PRO A 3 -7.52 6.69 7.84
C PRO A 3 -7.46 7.13 6.38
N THR A 4 -7.65 8.43 6.18
CA THR A 4 -7.27 9.13 4.96
C THR A 4 -6.20 10.14 5.33
N LEU A 5 -5.06 10.09 4.65
CA LEU A 5 -3.94 10.97 4.91
C LEU A 5 -3.72 11.90 3.73
N HIS A 6 -3.25 13.11 4.02
CA HIS A 6 -2.94 14.09 2.97
C HIS A 6 -1.48 14.49 3.07
N THR A 7 -0.81 14.52 1.93
CA THR A 7 0.54 15.05 1.81
C THR A 7 0.51 16.25 0.88
N GLU A 8 1.66 16.81 0.55
CA GLU A 8 1.75 17.97 -0.34
C GLU A 8 1.08 17.71 -1.69
N ARG A 9 1.27 16.52 -2.27
CA ARG A 9 0.78 16.19 -3.61
C ARG A 9 -0.27 15.08 -3.63
N LEU A 10 -0.43 14.33 -2.52
CA LEU A 10 -1.14 13.08 -2.53
C LEU A 10 -2.27 13.04 -1.53
N THR A 11 -3.28 12.24 -1.86
CA THR A 11 -4.28 11.73 -0.90
C THR A 11 -4.05 10.24 -0.78
N LEU A 12 -3.88 9.76 0.45
CA LEU A 12 -3.73 8.34 0.76
C LEU A 12 -5.02 7.91 1.45
N ARG A 13 -5.77 7.05 0.80
CA ARG A 13 -7.13 6.70 1.23
C ARG A 13 -7.33 5.20 1.31
N PRO A 14 -8.39 4.75 2.03
CA PRO A 14 -8.73 3.33 2.02
C PRO A 14 -8.94 2.79 0.61
N TYR A 15 -8.61 1.52 0.39
CA TYR A 15 -8.94 0.85 -0.85
C TYR A 15 -10.46 0.86 -1.05
N LEU A 16 -10.87 1.08 -2.29
CA LEU A 16 -12.26 0.91 -2.72
C LEU A 16 -12.34 -0.33 -3.61
N ARG A 17 -13.50 -0.97 -3.63
CA ARG A 17 -13.71 -2.12 -4.49
C ARG A 17 -13.38 -1.80 -5.95
N ASP A 18 -13.70 -0.59 -6.40
CA ASP A 18 -13.44 -0.14 -7.77
C ASP A 18 -11.95 0.01 -8.10
N ASP A 19 -11.07 0.02 -7.10
CA ASP A 19 -9.62 0.05 -7.32
C ASP A 19 -9.09 -1.32 -7.74
N PHE A 20 -9.86 -2.38 -7.53
CA PHE A 20 -9.32 -3.74 -7.68
C PHE A 20 -8.92 -4.09 -9.11
N ASP A 21 -9.67 -3.66 -10.11
CA ASP A 21 -9.35 -4.03 -11.49
C ASP A 21 -7.97 -3.48 -11.90
N THR A 22 -7.67 -2.24 -11.52
CA THR A 22 -6.34 -1.64 -11.77
C THR A 22 -5.26 -2.37 -10.98
N TYR A 23 -5.53 -2.68 -9.71
CA TYR A 23 -4.61 -3.43 -8.87
C TYR A 23 -4.33 -4.81 -9.46
N ALA A 24 -5.36 -5.55 -9.87
CA ALA A 24 -5.21 -6.88 -10.43
C ALA A 24 -4.41 -6.86 -11.73
N ALA A 25 -4.64 -5.87 -12.59
CA ALA A 25 -3.88 -5.72 -13.84
C ALA A 25 -2.40 -5.46 -13.56
N PHE A 26 -2.08 -4.62 -12.58
CA PHE A 26 -0.70 -4.38 -12.17
C PHE A 26 -0.05 -5.66 -11.62
N MET A 27 -0.75 -6.38 -10.75
CA MET A 27 -0.23 -7.60 -10.13
C MET A 27 -0.04 -8.74 -11.13
N ALA A 28 -0.76 -8.72 -12.25
CA ALA A 28 -0.58 -9.67 -13.34
C ALA A 28 0.57 -9.30 -14.28
N SER A 29 1.16 -8.13 -14.13
CA SER A 29 2.22 -7.62 -15.00
C SER A 29 3.60 -8.00 -14.49
N ASP A 30 4.62 -7.84 -15.35
CA ASP A 30 6.01 -8.08 -14.99
C ASP A 30 6.51 -7.09 -13.93
N ARG A 31 5.85 -5.96 -13.76
CA ARG A 31 6.22 -4.97 -12.75
C ARG A 31 5.96 -5.44 -11.32
N ALA A 32 5.13 -6.47 -11.15
CA ALA A 32 4.83 -7.04 -9.85
C ALA A 32 5.81 -8.14 -9.42
N VAL A 33 6.88 -8.37 -10.17
CA VAL A 33 7.84 -9.45 -9.88
C VAL A 33 8.44 -9.36 -8.47
N HIS A 34 8.67 -8.15 -7.97
CA HIS A 34 9.20 -7.92 -6.61
C HIS A 34 8.15 -8.06 -5.51
N MET A 35 6.90 -8.32 -5.90
CA MET A 35 5.77 -8.47 -4.99
C MET A 35 5.16 -9.88 -5.10
N ASP A 36 6.01 -10.87 -5.35
CA ASP A 36 5.63 -12.25 -5.58
C ASP A 36 4.74 -12.44 -6.82
N GLY A 37 4.73 -11.46 -7.71
CA GLY A 37 4.02 -11.53 -8.96
C GLY A 37 4.86 -12.08 -10.10
N PRO A 38 4.28 -12.25 -11.28
CA PRO A 38 2.86 -11.99 -11.60
C PRO A 38 1.89 -12.87 -10.82
N LEU A 39 0.78 -12.28 -10.39
CA LEU A 39 -0.25 -12.98 -9.64
C LEU A 39 -1.50 -13.22 -10.49
N SER A 40 -2.15 -14.36 -10.28
CA SER A 40 -3.48 -14.59 -10.80
C SER A 40 -4.47 -13.62 -10.18
N ARG A 41 -5.64 -13.46 -10.80
CA ARG A 41 -6.67 -12.57 -10.28
C ARG A 41 -7.15 -13.01 -8.90
N ASP A 42 -7.26 -14.32 -8.65
CA ASP A 42 -7.66 -14.84 -7.34
C ASP A 42 -6.63 -14.52 -6.25
N LYS A 43 -5.35 -14.67 -6.57
CA LYS A 43 -4.28 -14.31 -5.63
C LYS A 43 -4.22 -12.80 -5.40
N ALA A 44 -4.41 -12.01 -6.45
CA ALA A 44 -4.47 -10.55 -6.33
C ALA A 44 -5.61 -10.13 -5.41
N TRP A 45 -6.77 -10.77 -5.50
CA TRP A 45 -7.90 -10.51 -4.60
C TRP A 45 -7.55 -10.82 -3.15
N ALA A 46 -6.87 -11.95 -2.92
CA ALA A 46 -6.45 -12.32 -1.57
C ALA A 46 -5.50 -11.28 -0.98
N TRP A 47 -4.55 -10.78 -1.77
CA TRP A 47 -3.62 -9.73 -1.32
C TRP A 47 -4.32 -8.40 -1.08
N PHE A 48 -5.21 -8.02 -2.00
CA PHE A 48 -5.96 -6.77 -1.91
C PHE A 48 -6.82 -6.74 -0.64
N THR A 49 -7.56 -7.81 -0.38
CA THR A 49 -8.41 -7.91 0.81
C THR A 49 -7.59 -8.05 2.09
N ASN A 50 -6.44 -8.70 2.03
CA ASN A 50 -5.53 -8.78 3.16
C ASN A 50 -5.00 -7.39 3.57
N ASP A 51 -4.68 -6.55 2.59
CA ASP A 51 -4.26 -5.18 2.87
C ASP A 51 -5.34 -4.40 3.61
N VAL A 52 -6.59 -4.60 3.23
CA VAL A 52 -7.73 -3.98 3.92
C VAL A 52 -7.88 -4.51 5.34
N ALA A 53 -7.82 -5.83 5.50
CA ALA A 53 -8.00 -6.48 6.80
C ALA A 53 -6.89 -6.13 7.80
N THR A 54 -5.69 -5.88 7.33
CA THR A 54 -4.55 -5.54 8.18
C THR A 54 -4.85 -4.33 9.07
N TRP A 55 -5.59 -3.34 8.56
CA TRP A 55 -5.99 -2.19 9.36
C TRP A 55 -6.81 -2.58 10.59
N ALA A 56 -7.74 -3.53 10.43
CA ALA A 56 -8.57 -3.99 11.55
C ALA A 56 -7.77 -4.80 12.57
N LEU A 57 -6.75 -5.53 12.11
CA LEU A 57 -5.99 -6.45 12.96
C LEU A 57 -4.83 -5.76 13.69
N TYR A 58 -4.19 -4.77 13.05
CA TYR A 58 -2.97 -4.15 13.56
C TYR A 58 -3.07 -2.66 13.80
N GLY A 59 -4.07 -1.97 13.27
CA GLY A 59 -4.15 -0.51 13.33
C GLY A 59 -3.26 0.19 12.30
N PHE A 60 -2.63 -0.56 11.40
CA PHE A 60 -1.91 -0.05 10.24
C PHE A 60 -2.21 -0.94 9.04
N GLY A 61 -1.75 -0.55 7.87
CA GLY A 61 -1.99 -1.30 6.64
C GLY A 61 -1.61 -0.50 5.41
N THR A 62 -2.22 -0.83 4.28
CA THR A 62 -1.94 -0.21 2.99
C THR A 62 -3.08 0.72 2.60
N LEU A 63 -2.73 1.87 2.02
CA LEU A 63 -3.67 2.84 1.48
C LEU A 63 -3.45 3.01 -0.03
N ALA A 64 -4.52 3.33 -0.74
CA ALA A 64 -4.43 3.72 -2.14
C ALA A 64 -3.84 5.13 -2.24
N ILE A 65 -2.98 5.34 -3.24
CA ILE A 65 -2.39 6.65 -3.50
C ILE A 65 -3.16 7.32 -4.62
N GLU A 66 -3.67 8.52 -4.35
CA GLU A 66 -4.26 9.37 -5.39
C GLU A 66 -3.41 10.61 -5.61
N MET A 67 -3.22 10.99 -6.86
CA MET A 67 -2.63 12.24 -7.25
C MET A 67 -3.54 12.91 -8.27
N ASP A 68 -3.98 14.14 -7.99
CA ASP A 68 -4.91 14.89 -8.85
C ASP A 68 -6.19 14.09 -9.16
N GLY A 69 -6.71 13.38 -8.17
CA GLY A 69 -7.93 12.58 -8.30
C GLY A 69 -7.77 11.28 -9.07
N LYS A 70 -6.53 10.91 -9.43
CA LYS A 70 -6.25 9.69 -10.19
C LYS A 70 -5.54 8.66 -9.31
N LEU A 71 -5.91 7.41 -9.45
CA LEU A 71 -5.30 6.31 -8.73
C LEU A 71 -3.86 6.10 -9.24
N ALA A 72 -2.89 6.29 -8.37
CA ALA A 72 -1.46 6.28 -8.73
C ALA A 72 -0.70 5.07 -8.19
N GLY A 73 -1.26 4.35 -7.22
CA GLY A 73 -0.58 3.19 -6.64
C GLY A 73 -1.09 2.89 -5.25
N GLY A 74 -0.22 2.30 -4.43
CA GLY A 74 -0.49 2.00 -3.04
C GLY A 74 0.78 2.04 -2.20
N ALA A 75 0.62 2.30 -0.92
CA ALA A 75 1.73 2.26 0.04
C ALA A 75 1.20 1.89 1.41
N GLY A 76 2.00 1.17 2.18
CA GLY A 76 1.57 0.80 3.51
C GLY A 76 2.54 -0.04 4.28
N LEU A 77 2.10 -0.47 5.45
CA LEU A 77 2.81 -1.41 6.29
C LEU A 77 2.12 -2.76 6.24
N VAL A 78 2.92 -3.81 6.15
CA VAL A 78 2.45 -5.20 6.23
C VAL A 78 3.25 -5.93 7.30
N HIS A 79 2.61 -6.86 7.99
CA HIS A 79 3.28 -7.66 9.02
C HIS A 79 2.70 -9.07 9.02
N PRO A 80 2.98 -9.86 7.97
CA PRO A 80 2.59 -11.27 7.95
C PRO A 80 3.21 -12.01 9.14
N PRO A 81 2.60 -13.09 9.63
CA PRO A 81 3.10 -13.80 10.81
C PRO A 81 4.55 -14.27 10.71
N HIS A 82 5.05 -14.51 9.50
CA HIS A 82 6.43 -14.96 9.30
C HIS A 82 7.46 -13.82 9.23
N PHE A 83 7.01 -12.56 9.25
CA PHE A 83 7.91 -11.42 9.26
C PHE A 83 8.28 -11.07 10.71
N PRO A 84 9.56 -10.84 11.01
CA PRO A 84 9.98 -10.46 12.37
C PRO A 84 9.53 -9.07 12.77
N GLU A 85 9.31 -8.19 11.80
CA GLU A 85 8.89 -6.80 12.04
C GLU A 85 8.07 -6.28 10.88
N PRO A 86 7.28 -5.21 11.09
CA PRO A 86 6.50 -4.62 10.00
C PRO A 86 7.40 -4.13 8.87
N GLU A 87 6.95 -4.34 7.65
CA GLU A 87 7.64 -3.89 6.44
C GLU A 87 6.84 -2.79 5.76
N CYS A 88 7.52 -1.72 5.37
CA CYS A 88 6.93 -0.68 4.53
C CYS A 88 7.11 -1.05 3.06
N GLY A 89 6.00 -1.13 2.34
CA GLY A 89 6.00 -1.46 0.92
C GLY A 89 5.21 -0.45 0.11
N TRP A 90 5.43 -0.45 -1.19
CA TRP A 90 4.72 0.42 -2.12
C TRP A 90 4.72 -0.16 -3.52
N PHE A 91 3.78 0.31 -4.33
CA PHE A 91 3.74 0.04 -5.77
C PHE A 91 3.17 1.28 -6.45
N ILE A 92 3.73 1.61 -7.62
CA ILE A 92 3.34 2.81 -8.37
C ILE A 92 2.88 2.37 -9.76
N TYR A 93 1.68 2.79 -10.16
CA TYR A 93 1.12 2.43 -11.45
C TYR A 93 1.79 3.18 -12.60
N ASP A 94 1.65 2.64 -13.82
CA ASP A 94 2.18 3.27 -15.02
C ASP A 94 1.64 4.69 -15.17
N GLY A 95 2.50 5.58 -15.64
CA GLY A 95 2.17 6.99 -15.78
C GLY A 95 2.50 7.84 -14.56
N PHE A 96 2.81 7.22 -13.42
CA PHE A 96 3.11 7.92 -12.16
C PHE A 96 4.51 7.64 -11.64
N THR A 97 5.27 6.80 -12.33
CA THR A 97 6.63 6.46 -11.92
C THR A 97 7.58 7.64 -12.14
N GLY A 98 8.67 7.68 -11.37
CA GLY A 98 9.69 8.71 -11.51
C GLY A 98 9.34 10.06 -10.90
N LEU A 99 8.24 10.15 -10.12
CA LEU A 99 7.78 11.40 -9.53
C LEU A 99 8.08 11.53 -8.03
N GLY A 100 8.71 10.51 -7.43
CA GLY A 100 9.00 10.51 -6.00
C GLY A 100 7.79 10.17 -5.13
N LEU A 101 6.73 9.62 -5.69
CA LEU A 101 5.49 9.36 -4.95
C LEU A 101 5.64 8.29 -3.88
N ALA A 102 6.45 7.26 -4.14
CA ALA A 102 6.66 6.18 -3.18
C ALA A 102 7.28 6.70 -1.88
N ALA A 103 8.28 7.57 -1.98
CA ALA A 103 8.93 8.16 -0.80
C ALA A 103 7.96 9.06 -0.03
N GLU A 104 7.21 9.88 -0.73
CA GLU A 104 6.25 10.80 -0.10
C GLU A 104 5.13 10.02 0.62
N ALA A 105 4.57 9.01 -0.03
CA ALA A 105 3.51 8.17 0.53
C ALA A 105 4.04 7.31 1.69
N GLY A 106 5.19 6.68 1.52
CA GLY A 106 5.80 5.83 2.54
C GLY A 106 6.08 6.60 3.82
N ARG A 107 6.58 7.83 3.70
CA ARG A 107 6.84 8.68 4.86
C ARG A 107 5.57 9.00 5.64
N ALA A 108 4.49 9.33 4.93
CA ALA A 108 3.21 9.63 5.59
C ALA A 108 2.66 8.41 6.32
N ILE A 109 2.76 7.22 5.72
CA ILE A 109 2.33 5.97 6.35
C ILE A 109 3.14 5.67 7.60
N ILE A 110 4.45 5.80 7.53
CA ILE A 110 5.35 5.53 8.67
C ILE A 110 5.06 6.51 9.81
N ASP A 111 4.98 7.81 9.50
CA ASP A 111 4.72 8.83 10.52
C ASP A 111 3.37 8.59 11.21
N TYR A 112 2.33 8.29 10.45
CA TYR A 112 1.02 7.97 11.00
C TYR A 112 1.07 6.73 11.89
N SER A 113 1.74 5.68 11.43
CA SER A 113 1.78 4.41 12.14
C SER A 113 2.55 4.51 13.46
N PHE A 114 3.67 5.23 13.48
CA PHE A 114 4.40 5.49 14.73
C PHE A 114 3.62 6.38 15.70
N ALA A 115 2.83 7.32 15.18
CA ALA A 115 2.04 8.22 16.02
C ALA A 115 0.81 7.53 16.63
N THR A 116 0.28 6.50 16.00
CA THR A 116 -1.02 5.91 16.39
C THR A 116 -0.94 4.48 16.89
N THR A 117 0.22 3.84 16.80
CA THR A 117 0.43 2.45 17.25
C THR A 117 1.66 2.35 18.14
N GLU A 118 1.89 1.17 18.71
CA GLU A 118 3.05 0.90 19.56
C GLU A 118 4.22 0.31 18.79
N LEU A 119 4.38 0.70 17.51
CA LEU A 119 5.49 0.21 16.70
C LEU A 119 6.81 0.78 17.20
N ASP A 120 7.80 -0.10 17.36
CA ASP A 120 9.17 0.29 17.71
C ASP A 120 10.04 0.45 16.46
N THR A 121 9.80 -0.34 15.44
CA THR A 121 10.65 -0.37 14.25
C THR A 121 9.85 -0.78 13.01
N VAL A 122 10.30 -0.31 11.87
CA VAL A 122 9.76 -0.65 10.54
C VAL A 122 10.94 -0.84 9.61
N VAL A 123 10.87 -1.84 8.74
CA VAL A 123 11.89 -2.08 7.72
C VAL A 123 11.29 -1.95 6.32
N SER A 124 12.15 -1.75 5.34
CA SER A 124 11.77 -1.75 3.92
C SER A 124 12.78 -2.59 3.16
N TYR A 125 12.29 -3.61 2.52
CA TYR A 125 13.15 -4.51 1.74
C TYR A 125 13.13 -4.13 0.23
#